data_f88fd0575ece78b11dd7b606177f69dd
#
_entry.id   f88fd0575ece78b11dd7b606177f69dd
#
_cell.length_a   1.000
_cell.length_b   1.000
_cell.length_c   1.000
_cell.angle_alpha   90.00
_cell.angle_beta   90.00
_cell.angle_gamma   90.00
#
_symmetry.space_group_name_H-M   'P 1'
#
loop_
_entity.id
_entity.type
_entity.pdbx_description
1 polymer ?
#
loop_
_entity_poly.entity_id
_entity_poly.type
_entity_poly.pdbx_seq_one_letter_code
_entity_poly.pdbx_strand_id
1 'polypeptide(L)'
;MNFSLSEDQRMLVDAASSFTRKQSPVARMRKLREDAVGWAPEVWRQMGELGWLGLPFPEAVGGIGGTYVDVALVVEQLGTTLVPEPVIPSLVAGAAIAAAGSAAQQAAHLTAMIEGRASLALAWAEVDSRYDATHVSTRASRAGAGWRLQGEKRFVLDGHAAAQLVVSAHDGAGVALFVVDRDAPGVTVRAVPTLDGRRAALVSLDAEVAADRRLTGDGAAALHHALDVGAALACAEGVGIMRALLAMTTEYLRTREQFGVKIGSFQVLQHRAVDMFIETELAYSAALAAAIRLDGDDLAERVAAISAAKVQLNESGRYVTQQAIQLHGGIGITDEHDVGLYFKRMLALNATFGDAEHHLARFASRPAFAG
;
A
#
# COMPACT_ATOMS: atom_id res chain seq x y z
N MET A 1 -20.79 -18.35 6.49
CA MET A 1 -19.38 -18.05 6.14
C MET A 1 -18.58 -18.11 7.42
N ASN A 2 -17.47 -18.83 7.47
CA ASN A 2 -16.60 -18.90 8.65
C ASN A 2 -15.48 -17.85 8.49
N PHE A 3 -15.40 -16.88 9.38
CA PHE A 3 -14.38 -15.82 9.38
C PHE A 3 -13.16 -16.14 10.26
N SER A 4 -13.10 -17.36 10.83
CA SER A 4 -11.91 -17.80 11.58
C SER A 4 -10.76 -18.06 10.59
N LEU A 5 -9.57 -17.59 10.95
CA LEU A 5 -8.37 -17.87 10.16
C LEU A 5 -8.11 -19.38 10.10
N SER A 6 -7.66 -19.85 8.96
CA SER A 6 -7.14 -21.22 8.78
C SER A 6 -5.87 -21.44 9.62
N GLU A 7 -5.41 -22.67 9.73
CA GLU A 7 -4.16 -22.98 10.42
C GLU A 7 -2.96 -22.31 9.72
N ASP A 8 -2.93 -22.40 8.37
CA ASP A 8 -1.89 -21.75 7.55
C ASP A 8 -1.90 -20.24 7.70
N GLN A 9 -3.08 -19.61 7.73
CA GLN A 9 -3.21 -18.17 7.94
C GLN A 9 -2.73 -17.74 9.34
N ARG A 10 -3.00 -18.54 10.38
CA ARG A 10 -2.47 -18.27 11.71
C ARG A 10 -0.95 -18.38 11.75
N MET A 11 -0.37 -19.42 11.12
CA MET A 11 1.09 -19.55 11.00
C MET A 11 1.71 -18.37 10.24
N LEU A 12 1.06 -17.90 9.18
CA LEU A 12 1.50 -16.74 8.40
C LEU A 12 1.51 -15.45 9.26
N VAL A 13 0.44 -15.21 10.01
CA VAL A 13 0.34 -14.07 10.97
C VAL A 13 1.43 -14.17 12.04
N ASP A 14 1.64 -15.33 12.64
CA ASP A 14 2.65 -15.54 13.67
C ASP A 14 4.07 -15.30 13.13
N ALA A 15 4.36 -15.81 11.94
CA ALA A 15 5.64 -15.59 11.25
C ALA A 15 5.87 -14.10 10.98
N ALA A 16 4.87 -13.40 10.39
CA ALA A 16 4.96 -11.98 10.10
C ALA A 16 5.09 -11.14 11.38
N SER A 17 4.32 -11.43 12.41
CA SER A 17 4.41 -10.77 13.72
C SER A 17 5.76 -10.98 14.40
N SER A 18 6.32 -12.21 14.33
CA SER A 18 7.67 -12.48 14.86
C SER A 18 8.75 -11.72 14.10
N PHE A 19 8.64 -11.68 12.78
CA PHE A 19 9.56 -10.95 11.91
C PHE A 19 9.56 -9.45 12.22
N THR A 20 8.40 -8.81 12.27
CA THR A 20 8.30 -7.37 12.50
C THR A 20 8.93 -6.98 13.83
N ARG A 21 8.66 -7.72 14.90
CA ARG A 21 9.25 -7.46 16.21
C ARG A 21 10.76 -7.64 16.26
N LYS A 22 11.31 -8.66 15.56
CA LYS A 22 12.74 -9.01 15.64
C LYS A 22 13.59 -8.28 14.59
N GLN A 23 13.10 -8.17 13.35
CA GLN A 23 13.87 -7.66 12.20
C GLN A 23 13.55 -6.20 11.88
N SER A 24 12.34 -5.73 12.17
CA SER A 24 11.92 -4.38 11.81
C SER A 24 11.14 -3.68 12.94
N PRO A 25 11.72 -3.51 14.14
CA PRO A 25 11.12 -2.66 15.17
C PRO A 25 11.01 -1.21 14.69
N VAL A 26 10.10 -0.41 15.27
CA VAL A 26 9.83 0.99 14.88
C VAL A 26 11.11 1.86 14.87
N ALA A 27 12.03 1.59 15.79
CA ALA A 27 13.33 2.28 15.84
C ALA A 27 14.13 2.16 14.53
N ARG A 28 13.96 1.05 13.79
CA ARG A 28 14.58 0.86 12.46
C ARG A 28 13.97 1.82 11.44
N MET A 29 12.66 1.96 11.39
CA MET A 29 11.97 2.93 10.52
C MET A 29 12.43 4.35 10.83
N ARG A 30 12.49 4.72 12.12
CA ARG A 30 12.98 6.01 12.56
C ARG A 30 14.40 6.32 12.04
N LYS A 31 15.29 5.33 12.04
CA LYS A 31 16.64 5.47 11.50
C LYS A 31 16.64 5.58 9.96
N LEU A 32 15.84 4.77 9.27
CA LEU A 32 15.81 4.69 7.81
C LEU A 32 15.13 5.90 7.15
N ARG A 33 14.36 6.71 7.87
CA ARG A 33 13.82 7.95 7.31
C ARG A 33 14.91 8.95 6.89
N GLU A 34 16.12 8.84 7.46
CA GLU A 34 17.30 9.66 7.10
C GLU A 34 18.11 9.03 5.93
N ASP A 35 17.88 7.76 5.61
CA ASP A 35 18.58 7.03 4.55
C ASP A 35 18.08 7.44 3.16
N ALA A 36 18.95 7.47 2.14
CA ALA A 36 18.60 7.88 0.78
C ALA A 36 17.60 6.93 0.11
N VAL A 37 17.70 5.62 0.37
CA VAL A 37 16.79 4.58 -0.12
C VAL A 37 15.55 4.47 0.77
N GLY A 38 15.72 4.55 2.09
CA GLY A 38 14.66 4.51 3.08
C GLY A 38 14.22 3.11 3.49
N TRP A 39 14.83 2.05 2.97
CA TRP A 39 14.59 0.65 3.30
C TRP A 39 15.86 -0.19 3.05
N ALA A 40 15.88 -1.47 3.45
CA ALA A 40 17.09 -2.30 3.43
C ALA A 40 16.95 -3.47 2.44
N PRO A 41 17.81 -3.58 1.42
CA PRO A 41 17.76 -4.66 0.43
C PRO A 41 17.85 -6.07 1.02
N GLU A 42 18.57 -6.24 2.11
CA GLU A 42 18.69 -7.53 2.81
C GLU A 42 17.37 -7.94 3.47
N VAL A 43 16.62 -7.00 4.02
CA VAL A 43 15.29 -7.26 4.61
C VAL A 43 14.26 -7.53 3.51
N TRP A 44 14.36 -6.81 2.39
CA TRP A 44 13.54 -7.07 1.21
C TRP A 44 13.72 -8.49 0.67
N ARG A 45 14.99 -8.95 0.57
CA ARG A 45 15.30 -10.32 0.14
C ARG A 45 14.75 -11.36 1.11
N GLN A 46 14.86 -11.13 2.43
CA GLN A 46 14.27 -12.02 3.44
C GLN A 46 12.75 -12.15 3.27
N MET A 47 12.03 -11.06 2.90
CA MET A 47 10.60 -11.13 2.61
C MET A 47 10.30 -11.97 1.36
N GLY A 48 11.18 -11.93 0.33
CA GLY A 48 11.12 -12.84 -0.81
C GLY A 48 11.34 -14.31 -0.41
N GLU A 49 12.37 -14.58 0.38
CA GLU A 49 12.69 -15.92 0.90
C GLU A 49 11.56 -16.50 1.77
N LEU A 50 10.82 -15.64 2.49
CA LEU A 50 9.62 -16.01 3.25
C LEU A 50 8.38 -16.21 2.36
N GLY A 51 8.49 -15.93 1.05
CA GLY A 51 7.43 -16.09 0.08
C GLY A 51 6.36 -14.97 0.08
N TRP A 52 6.51 -13.94 0.92
CA TRP A 52 5.46 -12.91 1.08
C TRP A 52 5.26 -12.07 -0.17
N LEU A 53 6.34 -11.83 -0.93
CA LEU A 53 6.28 -11.06 -2.17
C LEU A 53 5.64 -11.84 -3.31
N GLY A 54 5.62 -13.18 -3.19
CA GLY A 54 5.03 -14.10 -4.16
C GLY A 54 3.60 -14.55 -3.82
N LEU A 55 3.05 -14.16 -2.65
CA LEU A 55 1.76 -14.65 -2.18
C LEU A 55 0.62 -14.59 -3.23
N PRO A 56 0.33 -13.45 -3.89
CA PRO A 56 -0.81 -13.35 -4.80
C PRO A 56 -0.50 -13.80 -6.23
N PHE A 57 0.74 -14.21 -6.53
CA PHE A 57 1.15 -14.52 -7.89
C PHE A 57 1.15 -16.02 -8.15
N PRO A 58 0.93 -16.45 -9.42
CA PRO A 58 0.89 -17.88 -9.76
C PRO A 58 2.27 -18.54 -9.65
N GLU A 59 2.26 -19.87 -9.43
CA GLU A 59 3.47 -20.69 -9.35
C GLU A 59 4.35 -20.60 -10.60
N ALA A 60 3.74 -20.39 -11.77
CA ALA A 60 4.45 -20.28 -13.05
C ALA A 60 5.49 -19.14 -13.10
N VAL A 61 5.39 -18.14 -12.22
CA VAL A 61 6.35 -17.04 -12.10
C VAL A 61 7.13 -17.07 -10.77
N GLY A 62 7.01 -18.17 -10.02
CA GLY A 62 7.65 -18.35 -8.70
C GLY A 62 6.80 -17.88 -7.52
N GLY A 63 5.53 -17.59 -7.75
CA GLY A 63 4.57 -17.23 -6.70
C GLY A 63 4.01 -18.45 -5.96
N ILE A 64 3.09 -18.21 -5.03
CA ILE A 64 2.48 -19.23 -4.17
C ILE A 64 1.03 -19.52 -4.59
N GLY A 65 0.39 -18.61 -5.33
CA GLY A 65 -1.02 -18.73 -5.71
C GLY A 65 -1.99 -18.61 -4.53
N GLY A 66 -1.59 -17.87 -3.50
CA GLY A 66 -2.41 -17.53 -2.34
C GLY A 66 -3.43 -16.44 -2.64
N THR A 67 -4.19 -16.07 -1.63
CA THR A 67 -5.27 -15.07 -1.72
C THR A 67 -4.82 -13.68 -1.30
N TYR A 68 -5.58 -12.64 -1.69
CA TYR A 68 -5.36 -11.30 -1.16
C TYR A 68 -5.71 -11.18 0.33
N VAL A 69 -6.46 -12.11 0.89
CA VAL A 69 -6.64 -12.23 2.35
C VAL A 69 -5.29 -12.56 3.01
N ASP A 70 -4.53 -13.51 2.46
CA ASP A 70 -3.22 -13.89 2.99
C ASP A 70 -2.23 -12.72 2.93
N VAL A 71 -2.24 -11.98 1.81
CA VAL A 71 -1.44 -10.76 1.65
C VAL A 71 -1.83 -9.70 2.67
N ALA A 72 -3.13 -9.46 2.86
CA ALA A 72 -3.64 -8.46 3.81
C ALA A 72 -3.23 -8.80 5.25
N LEU A 73 -3.26 -10.08 5.64
CA LEU A 73 -2.80 -10.53 6.96
C LEU A 73 -1.31 -10.23 7.20
N VAL A 74 -0.45 -10.45 6.20
CA VAL A 74 0.97 -10.07 6.29
C VAL A 74 1.11 -8.55 6.38
N VAL A 75 0.46 -7.80 5.49
CA VAL A 75 0.56 -6.33 5.43
C VAL A 75 0.04 -5.68 6.72
N GLU A 76 -0.99 -6.23 7.35
CA GLU A 76 -1.45 -5.80 8.67
C GLU A 76 -0.32 -5.92 9.71
N GLN A 77 0.39 -7.06 9.75
CA GLN A 77 1.50 -7.23 10.68
C GLN A 77 2.66 -6.25 10.39
N LEU A 78 2.96 -6.01 9.10
CA LEU A 78 3.97 -5.01 8.71
C LEU A 78 3.60 -3.60 9.18
N GLY A 79 2.31 -3.26 9.17
CA GLY A 79 1.78 -2.00 9.70
C GLY A 79 2.01 -1.80 11.19
N THR A 80 2.06 -2.88 11.98
CA THR A 80 2.23 -2.80 13.45
C THR A 80 3.57 -2.18 13.88
N THR A 81 4.59 -2.22 13.04
CA THR A 81 5.93 -1.65 13.32
C THR A 81 6.39 -0.67 12.23
N LEU A 82 5.49 -0.26 11.34
CA LEU A 82 5.76 0.69 10.25
C LEU A 82 6.89 0.22 9.32
N VAL A 83 6.90 -1.06 8.98
CA VAL A 83 7.92 -1.66 8.10
C VAL A 83 8.10 -0.84 6.84
N PRO A 84 9.32 -0.32 6.55
CA PRO A 84 9.51 0.63 5.46
C PRO A 84 9.71 0.02 4.08
N GLU A 85 9.93 -1.28 3.97
CA GLU A 85 10.12 -1.98 2.70
C GLU A 85 8.93 -1.76 1.75
N PRO A 86 9.16 -1.63 0.42
CA PRO A 86 8.16 -1.22 -0.58
C PRO A 86 7.21 -2.37 -0.97
N VAL A 87 6.61 -3.06 0.03
CA VAL A 87 5.74 -4.22 -0.19
C VAL A 87 4.49 -3.82 -0.98
N ILE A 88 3.72 -2.84 -0.49
CA ILE A 88 2.50 -2.40 -1.19
C ILE A 88 2.82 -1.84 -2.57
N PRO A 89 3.75 -0.90 -2.78
CA PRO A 89 4.08 -0.38 -4.11
C PRO A 89 4.48 -1.47 -5.10
N SER A 90 5.28 -2.45 -4.66
CA SER A 90 5.74 -3.53 -5.54
C SER A 90 4.62 -4.53 -5.87
N LEU A 91 3.78 -4.90 -4.90
CA LEU A 91 2.62 -5.76 -5.15
C LEU A 91 1.59 -5.09 -6.08
N VAL A 92 1.38 -3.78 -5.95
CA VAL A 92 0.51 -3.00 -6.84
C VAL A 92 1.03 -3.00 -8.28
N ALA A 93 2.33 -2.73 -8.47
CA ALA A 93 2.96 -2.78 -9.77
C ALA A 93 2.94 -4.21 -10.34
N GLY A 94 3.20 -5.21 -9.50
CA GLY A 94 3.12 -6.62 -9.85
C GLY A 94 1.72 -7.05 -10.27
N ALA A 95 0.67 -6.59 -9.58
CA ALA A 95 -0.73 -6.86 -9.93
C ALA A 95 -1.08 -6.31 -11.33
N ALA A 96 -0.58 -5.12 -11.69
CA ALA A 96 -0.75 -4.56 -13.03
C ALA A 96 -0.08 -5.44 -14.10
N ILE A 97 1.14 -5.94 -13.83
CA ILE A 97 1.86 -6.85 -14.74
C ILE A 97 1.12 -8.20 -14.83
N ALA A 98 0.67 -8.76 -13.72
CA ALA A 98 -0.06 -10.02 -13.71
C ALA A 98 -1.39 -9.93 -14.51
N ALA A 99 -2.08 -8.78 -14.42
CA ALA A 99 -3.36 -8.58 -15.11
C ALA A 99 -3.22 -8.30 -16.61
N ALA A 100 -2.18 -7.59 -17.06
CA ALA A 100 -2.04 -7.18 -18.46
C ALA A 100 -0.86 -7.82 -19.19
N GLY A 101 0.08 -8.47 -18.50
CA GLY A 101 1.26 -9.07 -19.10
C GLY A 101 0.97 -10.45 -19.70
N SER A 102 1.59 -10.78 -20.85
CA SER A 102 1.68 -12.14 -21.33
C SER A 102 2.49 -13.01 -20.35
N ALA A 103 2.39 -14.34 -20.45
CA ALA A 103 3.17 -15.26 -19.61
C ALA A 103 4.69 -14.95 -19.66
N ALA A 104 5.22 -14.60 -20.85
CA ALA A 104 6.61 -14.22 -21.01
C ALA A 104 6.94 -12.91 -20.29
N GLN A 105 6.06 -11.91 -20.35
CA GLN A 105 6.22 -10.64 -19.65
C GLN A 105 6.11 -10.79 -18.14
N GLN A 106 5.16 -11.60 -17.66
CA GLN A 106 5.03 -11.92 -16.25
C GLN A 106 6.31 -12.59 -15.72
N ALA A 107 6.82 -13.62 -16.41
CA ALA A 107 8.08 -14.27 -16.03
C ALA A 107 9.26 -13.31 -16.04
N ALA A 108 9.37 -12.44 -17.04
CA ALA A 108 10.47 -11.48 -17.16
C ALA A 108 10.50 -10.42 -16.05
N HIS A 109 9.34 -9.99 -15.55
CA HIS A 109 9.25 -8.82 -14.67
C HIS A 109 8.83 -9.16 -13.23
N LEU A 110 8.11 -10.26 -12.97
CA LEU A 110 7.67 -10.62 -11.62
C LEU A 110 8.69 -11.47 -10.86
N THR A 111 9.40 -12.39 -11.53
CA THR A 111 10.29 -13.35 -10.86
C THR A 111 11.31 -12.67 -9.95
N ALA A 112 12.01 -11.64 -10.44
CA ALA A 112 13.02 -10.93 -9.64
C ALA A 112 12.42 -10.19 -8.44
N MET A 113 11.19 -9.69 -8.55
CA MET A 113 10.46 -9.06 -7.44
C MET A 113 10.03 -10.11 -6.41
N ILE A 114 9.46 -11.21 -6.85
CA ILE A 114 9.01 -12.32 -5.98
C ILE A 114 10.16 -12.88 -5.16
N GLU A 115 11.34 -13.03 -5.77
CA GLU A 115 12.56 -13.48 -5.08
C GLU A 115 13.24 -12.39 -4.20
N GLY A 116 12.69 -11.20 -4.11
CA GLY A 116 13.26 -10.10 -3.33
C GLY A 116 14.58 -9.53 -3.90
N ARG A 117 14.87 -9.77 -5.18
CA ARG A 117 16.07 -9.24 -5.89
C ARG A 117 15.84 -7.86 -6.49
N ALA A 118 14.59 -7.49 -6.74
CA ALA A 118 14.22 -6.20 -7.31
C ALA A 118 12.91 -5.70 -6.67
N SER A 119 12.67 -4.40 -6.68
CA SER A 119 11.38 -3.82 -6.35
C SER A 119 10.77 -3.16 -7.59
N LEU A 120 9.45 -3.07 -7.62
CA LEU A 120 8.66 -2.45 -8.68
C LEU A 120 7.90 -1.24 -8.14
N ALA A 121 7.57 -0.28 -9.00
CA ALA A 121 6.69 0.83 -8.64
C ALA A 121 5.72 1.15 -9.78
N LEU A 122 4.47 1.51 -9.44
CA LEU A 122 3.45 1.91 -10.40
C LEU A 122 3.49 3.42 -10.58
N ALA A 123 3.82 3.87 -11.79
CA ALA A 123 3.88 5.26 -12.21
C ALA A 123 2.64 5.63 -13.02
N TRP A 124 1.57 6.05 -12.36
CA TRP A 124 0.27 6.33 -12.98
C TRP A 124 -0.20 7.77 -12.80
N ALA A 125 -0.05 8.34 -11.59
CA ALA A 125 -0.59 9.65 -11.27
C ALA A 125 0.14 10.78 -12.00
N GLU A 126 -0.61 11.79 -12.43
CA GLU A 126 -0.14 12.97 -13.12
C GLU A 126 -0.66 14.25 -12.44
N VAL A 127 -0.22 15.43 -12.87
CA VAL A 127 -0.55 16.72 -12.21
C VAL A 127 -2.05 16.92 -12.08
N ASP A 128 -2.78 16.68 -13.15
CA ASP A 128 -4.21 17.00 -13.26
C ASP A 128 -5.11 15.77 -13.07
N SER A 129 -4.52 14.56 -12.91
CA SER A 129 -5.30 13.31 -12.81
C SER A 129 -5.98 13.14 -11.46
N ARG A 130 -5.45 13.75 -10.39
CA ARG A 130 -5.86 13.43 -9.03
C ARG A 130 -5.90 11.90 -8.81
N TYR A 131 -7.12 11.34 -8.63
CA TYR A 131 -7.38 9.90 -8.48
C TYR A 131 -8.03 9.28 -9.73
N ASP A 132 -8.19 10.02 -10.82
CA ASP A 132 -8.73 9.49 -12.08
C ASP A 132 -7.64 8.76 -12.87
N ALA A 133 -7.68 7.44 -12.83
CA ALA A 133 -6.74 6.58 -13.54
C ALA A 133 -6.92 6.61 -15.08
N THR A 134 -8.04 7.12 -15.58
CA THR A 134 -8.30 7.26 -17.02
C THR A 134 -7.72 8.54 -17.62
N HIS A 135 -7.44 9.53 -16.76
CA HIS A 135 -6.79 10.77 -17.17
C HIS A 135 -5.28 10.57 -17.30
N VAL A 136 -4.83 10.26 -18.52
CA VAL A 136 -3.42 9.97 -18.82
C VAL A 136 -2.92 10.91 -19.91
N SER A 137 -2.09 11.89 -19.54
CA SER A 137 -1.45 12.86 -20.43
C SER A 137 -0.13 12.36 -21.02
N THR A 138 0.55 11.44 -20.31
CA THR A 138 1.75 10.76 -20.83
C THR A 138 1.42 10.02 -22.13
N ARG A 139 2.22 10.25 -23.17
CA ARG A 139 2.01 9.69 -24.51
C ARG A 139 3.00 8.60 -24.82
N ALA A 140 2.51 7.56 -25.50
CA ALA A 140 3.32 6.52 -26.11
C ALA A 140 3.12 6.58 -27.62
N SER A 141 4.19 6.84 -28.38
CA SER A 141 4.19 6.84 -29.83
C SER A 141 5.11 5.76 -30.39
N ARG A 142 4.83 5.27 -31.59
CA ARG A 142 5.73 4.32 -32.25
C ARG A 142 7.06 4.98 -32.57
N ALA A 143 8.17 4.32 -32.22
CA ALA A 143 9.53 4.72 -32.51
C ALA A 143 10.32 3.51 -33.05
N GLY A 144 10.55 3.46 -34.37
CA GLY A 144 11.12 2.29 -35.01
C GLY A 144 10.35 1.00 -34.71
N ALA A 145 11.03 -0.01 -34.17
CA ALA A 145 10.40 -1.27 -33.77
C ALA A 145 9.78 -1.22 -32.34
N GLY A 146 10.00 -0.12 -31.60
CA GLY A 146 9.55 0.05 -30.21
C GLY A 146 8.57 1.20 -30.03
N TRP A 147 8.68 1.81 -28.83
CA TRP A 147 7.84 2.91 -28.40
C TRP A 147 8.68 4.03 -27.80
N ARG A 148 8.26 5.28 -27.97
CA ARG A 148 8.76 6.44 -27.25
C ARG A 148 7.70 6.91 -26.28
N LEU A 149 8.10 7.02 -25.00
CA LEU A 149 7.26 7.50 -23.91
C LEU A 149 7.65 8.94 -23.59
N GLN A 150 6.68 9.85 -23.55
CA GLN A 150 6.88 11.26 -23.23
C GLN A 150 5.83 11.74 -22.23
N GLY A 151 6.27 12.30 -21.11
CA GLY A 151 5.38 12.82 -20.08
C GLY A 151 6.00 12.85 -18.69
N GLU A 152 5.17 13.11 -17.69
CA GLU A 152 5.59 13.19 -16.30
C GLU A 152 4.65 12.36 -15.41
N LYS A 153 5.23 11.65 -14.45
CA LYS A 153 4.48 10.97 -13.39
C LYS A 153 4.83 11.55 -12.04
N ARG A 154 3.83 11.64 -11.18
CA ARG A 154 3.96 12.23 -9.86
C ARG A 154 3.58 11.25 -8.77
N PHE A 155 4.14 11.46 -7.60
CA PHE A 155 3.85 10.66 -6.42
C PHE A 155 3.98 9.15 -6.65
N VAL A 156 5.01 8.74 -7.42
CA VAL A 156 5.33 7.33 -7.65
C VAL A 156 5.93 6.76 -6.37
N LEU A 157 5.14 6.00 -5.63
CA LEU A 157 5.53 5.45 -4.32
C LEU A 157 6.75 4.56 -4.48
N ASP A 158 7.80 4.84 -3.70
CA ASP A 158 9.11 4.15 -3.73
C ASP A 158 9.77 4.08 -5.11
N GLY A 159 9.28 4.83 -6.10
CA GLY A 159 9.81 4.83 -7.46
C GLY A 159 11.27 5.27 -7.57
N HIS A 160 11.78 6.00 -6.58
CA HIS A 160 13.19 6.43 -6.52
C HIS A 160 14.17 5.26 -6.35
N ALA A 161 13.73 4.17 -5.74
CA ALA A 161 14.53 2.98 -5.44
C ALA A 161 14.06 1.72 -6.17
N ALA A 162 12.97 1.80 -6.95
CA ALA A 162 12.48 0.68 -7.74
C ALA A 162 13.46 0.33 -8.86
N ALA A 163 13.60 -0.95 -9.19
CA ALA A 163 14.37 -1.39 -10.35
C ALA A 163 13.65 -1.08 -11.67
N GLN A 164 12.33 -1.26 -11.67
CA GLN A 164 11.47 -1.00 -12.83
C GLN A 164 10.22 -0.22 -12.42
N LEU A 165 9.73 0.58 -13.36
CA LEU A 165 8.50 1.36 -13.26
C LEU A 165 7.46 0.76 -14.21
N VAL A 166 6.26 0.51 -13.72
CA VAL A 166 5.09 0.23 -14.58
C VAL A 166 4.41 1.56 -14.86
N VAL A 167 4.56 2.04 -16.09
CA VAL A 167 4.15 3.38 -16.52
C VAL A 167 2.85 3.29 -17.30
N SER A 168 1.82 4.05 -16.91
CA SER A 168 0.63 4.25 -17.72
C SER A 168 0.89 5.33 -18.78
N ALA A 169 0.51 5.08 -20.03
CA ALA A 169 0.59 6.04 -21.12
C ALA A 169 -0.55 5.83 -22.11
N HIS A 170 -0.94 6.90 -22.83
CA HIS A 170 -1.93 6.83 -23.90
C HIS A 170 -1.23 6.48 -25.21
N ASP A 171 -1.55 5.34 -25.83
CA ASP A 171 -0.87 4.82 -27.03
C ASP A 171 -1.58 5.17 -28.37
N GLY A 172 -2.56 6.06 -28.28
CA GLY A 172 -3.42 6.43 -29.42
C GLY A 172 -4.75 5.68 -29.46
N ALA A 173 -4.80 4.47 -28.90
CA ALA A 173 -6.02 3.65 -28.79
C ALA A 173 -6.66 3.76 -27.40
N GLY A 174 -5.85 3.97 -26.36
CA GLY A 174 -6.31 4.05 -24.98
C GLY A 174 -5.15 4.03 -23.98
N VAL A 175 -5.47 3.73 -22.71
CA VAL A 175 -4.46 3.57 -21.66
C VAL A 175 -3.74 2.24 -21.86
N ALA A 176 -2.43 2.29 -22.03
CA ALA A 176 -1.54 1.13 -22.08
C ALA A 176 -0.53 1.20 -20.93
N LEU A 177 -0.01 0.05 -20.52
CA LEU A 177 1.02 -0.06 -19.48
C LEU A 177 2.34 -0.49 -20.12
N PHE A 178 3.43 0.15 -19.66
CA PHE A 178 4.78 -0.10 -20.14
C PHE A 178 5.69 -0.40 -18.95
N VAL A 179 6.52 -1.43 -19.05
CA VAL A 179 7.57 -1.70 -18.05
C VAL A 179 8.85 -1.00 -18.49
N VAL A 180 9.32 -0.08 -17.67
CA VAL A 180 10.47 0.78 -17.98
C VAL A 180 11.53 0.59 -16.89
N ASP A 181 12.77 0.35 -17.29
CA ASP A 181 13.88 0.30 -16.34
C ASP A 181 14.11 1.72 -15.79
N ARG A 182 14.20 1.87 -14.47
CA ARG A 182 14.32 3.20 -13.83
C ARG A 182 15.51 4.00 -14.34
N ASP A 183 16.60 3.33 -14.65
CA ASP A 183 17.86 3.94 -15.09
C ASP A 183 18.00 3.98 -16.63
N ALA A 184 16.91 3.73 -17.38
CA ALA A 184 16.93 3.77 -18.84
C ALA A 184 17.21 5.19 -19.36
N PRO A 185 17.90 5.33 -20.51
CA PRO A 185 18.11 6.62 -21.15
C PRO A 185 16.76 7.35 -21.38
N GLY A 186 16.72 8.63 -21.01
CA GLY A 186 15.52 9.46 -21.12
C GLY A 186 14.53 9.31 -19.95
N VAL A 187 14.85 8.52 -18.93
CA VAL A 187 14.11 8.45 -17.66
C VAL A 187 14.86 9.29 -16.62
N THR A 188 14.16 10.24 -16.01
CA THR A 188 14.68 11.02 -14.89
C THR A 188 13.81 10.81 -13.68
N VAL A 189 14.40 10.35 -12.58
CA VAL A 189 13.71 10.06 -11.32
C VAL A 189 14.24 10.96 -10.23
N ARG A 190 13.36 11.74 -9.59
CA ARG A 190 13.69 12.59 -8.46
C ARG A 190 12.91 12.18 -7.22
N ALA A 191 13.62 11.73 -6.19
CA ALA A 191 13.02 11.41 -4.90
C ALA A 191 12.45 12.68 -4.23
N VAL A 192 11.28 12.52 -3.59
CA VAL A 192 10.67 13.55 -2.75
C VAL A 192 10.25 12.91 -1.41
N PRO A 193 10.58 13.56 -0.28
CA PRO A 193 10.17 13.05 1.02
C PRO A 193 8.66 13.18 1.19
N THR A 194 8.07 12.21 1.89
CA THR A 194 6.67 12.25 2.28
C THR A 194 6.53 12.53 3.78
N LEU A 195 5.33 12.95 4.20
CA LEU A 195 5.08 13.36 5.60
C LEU A 195 5.43 12.27 6.61
N ASP A 196 5.26 11.01 6.23
CA ASP A 196 5.47 9.82 7.06
C ASP A 196 6.94 9.35 7.11
N GLY A 197 7.87 10.12 6.52
CA GLY A 197 9.29 9.79 6.48
C GLY A 197 9.67 8.76 5.40
N ARG A 198 8.70 8.35 4.55
CA ARG A 198 8.97 7.55 3.34
C ARG A 198 9.32 8.46 2.17
N ARG A 199 9.38 7.91 0.97
CA ARG A 199 9.66 8.66 -0.26
C ARG A 199 8.71 8.27 -1.37
N ALA A 200 8.38 9.27 -2.19
CA ALA A 200 7.81 9.07 -3.51
C ALA A 200 8.77 9.62 -4.56
N ALA A 201 8.50 9.41 -5.82
CA ALA A 201 9.28 9.96 -6.91
C ALA A 201 8.43 10.85 -7.83
N LEU A 202 9.09 11.86 -8.40
CA LEU A 202 8.68 12.52 -9.64
C LEU A 202 9.47 11.88 -10.77
N VAL A 203 8.79 11.46 -11.82
CA VAL A 203 9.39 10.75 -12.95
C VAL A 203 9.10 11.54 -14.21
N SER A 204 10.15 11.97 -14.91
CA SER A 204 10.04 12.59 -16.24
C SER A 204 10.52 11.60 -17.29
N LEU A 205 9.78 11.49 -18.37
CA LEU A 205 9.96 10.50 -19.44
C LEU A 205 10.15 11.21 -20.78
N ASP A 206 11.25 10.91 -21.45
CA ASP A 206 11.48 11.06 -22.89
C ASP A 206 12.35 9.88 -23.32
N ALA A 207 11.79 8.67 -23.17
CA ALA A 207 12.52 7.41 -23.25
C ALA A 207 12.01 6.52 -24.38
N GLU A 208 12.93 5.84 -25.06
CA GLU A 208 12.58 4.79 -26.01
C GLU A 208 12.64 3.43 -25.32
N VAL A 209 11.61 2.61 -25.53
CA VAL A 209 11.50 1.26 -25.00
C VAL A 209 11.21 0.25 -26.11
N ALA A 210 11.68 -0.98 -25.92
CA ALA A 210 11.45 -2.07 -26.86
C ALA A 210 9.95 -2.43 -26.93
N ALA A 211 9.52 -3.05 -28.02
CA ALA A 211 8.12 -3.37 -28.28
C ALA A 211 7.50 -4.29 -27.20
N ASP A 212 8.28 -5.21 -26.68
CA ASP A 212 7.90 -6.19 -25.64
C ASP A 212 7.71 -5.55 -24.26
N ARG A 213 8.14 -4.30 -24.06
CA ARG A 213 7.91 -3.55 -22.82
C ARG A 213 6.48 -3.03 -22.67
N ARG A 214 5.70 -2.96 -23.75
CA ARG A 214 4.26 -2.70 -23.68
C ARG A 214 3.53 -3.97 -23.28
N LEU A 215 2.82 -3.94 -22.16
CA LEU A 215 1.98 -5.06 -21.72
C LEU A 215 0.87 -5.33 -22.75
N THR A 216 0.58 -6.61 -22.99
CA THR A 216 -0.27 -7.03 -24.12
C THR A 216 -1.77 -6.91 -23.85
N GLY A 217 -2.19 -6.93 -22.59
CA GLY A 217 -3.59 -6.90 -22.19
C GLY A 217 -4.19 -5.50 -22.12
N ASP A 218 -5.39 -5.43 -21.55
CA ASP A 218 -6.11 -4.17 -21.31
C ASP A 218 -5.43 -3.36 -20.19
N GLY A 219 -4.73 -2.30 -20.58
CA GLY A 219 -3.98 -1.46 -19.64
C GLY A 219 -4.88 -0.68 -18.68
N ALA A 220 -6.07 -0.25 -19.12
CA ALA A 220 -7.01 0.48 -18.28
C ALA A 220 -7.60 -0.44 -17.18
N ALA A 221 -8.07 -1.61 -17.55
CA ALA A 221 -8.60 -2.59 -16.61
C ALA A 221 -7.53 -3.05 -15.60
N ALA A 222 -6.30 -3.31 -16.07
CA ALA A 222 -5.18 -3.70 -15.22
C ALA A 222 -4.76 -2.58 -14.26
N LEU A 223 -4.76 -1.32 -14.70
CA LEU A 223 -4.47 -0.16 -13.86
C LEU A 223 -5.52 -0.02 -12.75
N HIS A 224 -6.81 -0.11 -13.07
CA HIS A 224 -7.87 -0.06 -12.07
C HIS A 224 -7.76 -1.20 -11.05
N HIS A 225 -7.50 -2.44 -11.53
CA HIS A 225 -7.28 -3.57 -10.64
C HIS A 225 -6.09 -3.34 -9.69
N ALA A 226 -4.96 -2.86 -10.22
CA ALA A 226 -3.79 -2.56 -9.40
C ALA A 226 -4.06 -1.49 -8.33
N LEU A 227 -4.82 -0.45 -8.66
CA LEU A 227 -5.22 0.58 -7.70
C LEU A 227 -6.19 0.04 -6.64
N ASP A 228 -7.07 -0.88 -7.02
CA ASP A 228 -7.94 -1.61 -6.09
C ASP A 228 -7.12 -2.46 -5.10
N VAL A 229 -6.11 -3.19 -5.59
CA VAL A 229 -5.15 -3.92 -4.74
C VAL A 229 -4.47 -2.94 -3.77
N GLY A 230 -3.97 -1.82 -4.28
CA GLY A 230 -3.32 -0.81 -3.45
C GLY A 230 -4.22 -0.25 -2.35
N ALA A 231 -5.47 0.05 -2.67
CA ALA A 231 -6.46 0.58 -1.72
C ALA A 231 -6.78 -0.45 -0.62
N ALA A 232 -6.99 -1.72 -0.98
CA ALA A 232 -7.27 -2.78 0.00
C ALA A 232 -6.06 -3.05 0.91
N LEU A 233 -4.84 -3.10 0.36
CA LEU A 233 -3.63 -3.30 1.17
C LEU A 233 -3.31 -2.09 2.05
N ALA A 234 -3.61 -0.87 1.62
CA ALA A 234 -3.52 0.31 2.47
C ALA A 234 -4.49 0.23 3.67
N CYS A 235 -5.69 -0.35 3.47
CA CYS A 235 -6.62 -0.63 4.58
C CYS A 235 -6.02 -1.64 5.57
N ALA A 236 -5.40 -2.72 5.09
CA ALA A 236 -4.76 -3.71 5.94
C ALA A 236 -3.59 -3.12 6.74
N GLU A 237 -2.69 -2.34 6.12
CA GLU A 237 -1.62 -1.63 6.83
C GLU A 237 -2.18 -0.69 7.90
N GLY A 238 -3.26 0.04 7.58
CA GLY A 238 -3.91 0.95 8.51
C GLY A 238 -4.52 0.26 9.73
N VAL A 239 -5.07 -0.95 9.57
CA VAL A 239 -5.53 -1.78 10.70
C VAL A 239 -4.36 -2.13 11.61
N GLY A 240 -3.22 -2.55 11.06
CA GLY A 240 -1.99 -2.82 11.82
C GLY A 240 -1.53 -1.61 12.64
N ILE A 241 -1.56 -0.41 12.04
CA ILE A 241 -1.26 0.86 12.70
C ILE A 241 -2.21 1.09 13.88
N MET A 242 -3.51 0.95 13.67
CA MET A 242 -4.51 1.18 14.73
C MET A 242 -4.37 0.19 15.88
N ARG A 243 -4.10 -1.09 15.60
CA ARG A 243 -3.81 -2.11 16.64
C ARG A 243 -2.58 -1.77 17.47
N ALA A 244 -1.50 -1.34 16.81
CA ALA A 244 -0.29 -0.91 17.50
C ALA A 244 -0.54 0.30 18.40
N LEU A 245 -1.26 1.30 17.91
CA LEU A 245 -1.62 2.50 18.67
C LEU A 245 -2.54 2.18 19.85
N LEU A 246 -3.53 1.31 19.66
CA LEU A 246 -4.43 0.89 20.74
C LEU A 246 -3.65 0.19 21.86
N ALA A 247 -2.76 -0.74 21.50
CA ALA A 247 -1.90 -1.44 22.46
C ALA A 247 -0.98 -0.47 23.21
N MET A 248 -0.28 0.42 22.49
CA MET A 248 0.62 1.42 23.06
C MET A 248 -0.11 2.40 23.97
N THR A 249 -1.28 2.88 23.56
CA THR A 249 -2.10 3.80 24.36
C THR A 249 -2.64 3.12 25.61
N THR A 250 -3.12 1.90 25.51
CA THR A 250 -3.62 1.13 26.66
C THR A 250 -2.53 0.88 27.68
N GLU A 251 -1.30 0.56 27.23
CA GLU A 251 -0.15 0.38 28.12
C GLU A 251 0.24 1.71 28.79
N TYR A 252 0.24 2.80 28.06
CA TYR A 252 0.50 4.13 28.62
C TYR A 252 -0.54 4.50 29.70
N LEU A 253 -1.82 4.26 29.47
CA LEU A 253 -2.88 4.51 30.45
C LEU A 253 -2.70 3.67 31.73
N ARG A 254 -2.18 2.44 31.62
CA ARG A 254 -1.91 1.53 32.76
C ARG A 254 -0.70 1.92 33.57
N THR A 255 0.28 2.59 32.96
CA THR A 255 1.57 2.87 33.58
C THR A 255 1.72 4.31 34.05
N ARG A 256 1.15 5.28 33.32
CA ARG A 256 1.28 6.71 33.62
C ARG A 256 0.49 7.09 34.89
N GLU A 257 1.15 7.80 35.80
CA GLU A 257 0.54 8.35 37.01
C GLU A 257 0.38 9.87 36.93
N GLN A 258 -0.80 10.35 37.31
CA GLN A 258 -1.14 11.75 37.57
C GLN A 258 -2.23 11.84 38.62
N PHE A 259 -2.27 12.92 39.37
CA PHE A 259 -3.23 13.13 40.46
C PHE A 259 -3.21 12.01 41.53
N GLY A 260 -2.06 11.37 41.72
CA GLY A 260 -1.87 10.29 42.70
C GLY A 260 -2.39 8.92 42.29
N VAL A 261 -2.86 8.74 41.04
CA VAL A 261 -3.38 7.46 40.52
C VAL A 261 -2.89 7.19 39.11
N LYS A 262 -2.99 5.95 38.65
CA LYS A 262 -2.84 5.60 37.24
C LYS A 262 -3.92 6.28 36.42
N ILE A 263 -3.57 6.95 35.33
CA ILE A 263 -4.54 7.72 34.53
C ILE A 263 -5.62 6.82 33.90
N GLY A 264 -5.33 5.54 33.64
CA GLY A 264 -6.30 4.57 33.17
C GLY A 264 -7.43 4.24 34.18
N SER A 265 -7.36 4.72 35.41
CA SER A 265 -8.47 4.65 36.36
C SER A 265 -9.60 5.66 36.09
N PHE A 266 -9.31 6.70 35.29
CA PHE A 266 -10.34 7.69 34.91
C PHE A 266 -11.27 7.13 33.83
N GLN A 267 -12.56 7.05 34.15
CA GLN A 267 -13.59 6.46 33.28
C GLN A 267 -13.62 7.11 31.90
N VAL A 268 -13.45 8.44 31.79
CA VAL A 268 -13.43 9.14 30.51
C VAL A 268 -12.32 8.67 29.57
N LEU A 269 -11.16 8.25 30.11
CA LEU A 269 -10.05 7.72 29.32
C LEU A 269 -10.28 6.26 28.92
N GLN A 270 -10.97 5.50 29.78
CA GLN A 270 -11.41 4.13 29.46
C GLN A 270 -12.40 4.15 28.29
N HIS A 271 -13.41 5.04 28.32
CA HIS A 271 -14.39 5.17 27.22
C HIS A 271 -13.69 5.48 25.89
N ARG A 272 -12.74 6.43 25.87
CA ARG A 272 -11.96 6.73 24.67
C ARG A 272 -11.16 5.53 24.14
N ALA A 273 -10.55 4.74 25.02
CA ALA A 273 -9.84 3.53 24.64
C ALA A 273 -10.79 2.46 24.05
N VAL A 274 -12.01 2.35 24.61
CA VAL A 274 -13.08 1.48 24.06
C VAL A 274 -13.52 1.95 22.68
N ASP A 275 -13.70 3.26 22.48
CA ASP A 275 -14.05 3.80 21.16
C ASP A 275 -12.93 3.54 20.14
N MET A 276 -11.65 3.70 20.53
CA MET A 276 -10.52 3.32 19.67
C MET A 276 -10.55 1.84 19.29
N PHE A 277 -10.91 0.95 20.21
CA PHE A 277 -11.07 -0.47 19.94
C PHE A 277 -12.19 -0.73 18.93
N ILE A 278 -13.37 -0.12 19.14
CA ILE A 278 -14.53 -0.27 18.24
C ILE A 278 -14.16 0.17 16.80
N GLU A 279 -13.55 1.34 16.66
CA GLU A 279 -13.11 1.86 15.37
C GLU A 279 -12.07 0.95 14.68
N THR A 280 -11.15 0.36 15.46
CA THR A 280 -10.16 -0.58 14.94
C THR A 280 -10.84 -1.85 14.39
N GLU A 281 -11.82 -2.40 15.10
CA GLU A 281 -12.54 -3.61 14.68
C GLU A 281 -13.48 -3.36 13.48
N LEU A 282 -14.09 -2.18 13.39
CA LEU A 282 -14.85 -1.77 12.22
C LEU A 282 -13.96 -1.70 10.98
N ALA A 283 -12.81 -1.05 11.08
CA ALA A 283 -11.84 -0.96 9.98
C ALA A 283 -11.26 -2.34 9.60
N TYR A 284 -10.97 -3.21 10.57
CA TYR A 284 -10.54 -4.58 10.31
C TYR A 284 -11.58 -5.36 9.50
N SER A 285 -12.85 -5.30 9.93
CA SER A 285 -13.93 -6.00 9.24
C SER A 285 -14.09 -5.52 7.79
N ALA A 286 -14.00 -4.21 7.57
CA ALA A 286 -14.08 -3.61 6.24
C ALA A 286 -12.86 -3.98 5.37
N ALA A 287 -11.64 -3.95 5.92
CA ALA A 287 -10.41 -4.34 5.22
C ALA A 287 -10.43 -5.82 4.81
N LEU A 288 -10.91 -6.70 5.70
CA LEU A 288 -11.07 -8.12 5.40
C LEU A 288 -12.09 -8.34 4.27
N ALA A 289 -13.22 -7.65 4.30
CA ALA A 289 -14.21 -7.72 3.23
C ALA A 289 -13.63 -7.26 1.89
N ALA A 290 -12.83 -6.18 1.87
CA ALA A 290 -12.16 -5.71 0.66
C ALA A 290 -11.16 -6.74 0.12
N ALA A 291 -10.35 -7.37 0.98
CA ALA A 291 -9.40 -8.41 0.60
C ALA A 291 -10.11 -9.64 0.01
N ILE A 292 -11.20 -10.10 0.61
CA ILE A 292 -12.01 -11.22 0.08
C ILE A 292 -12.56 -10.89 -1.32
N ARG A 293 -13.00 -9.66 -1.55
CA ARG A 293 -13.58 -9.25 -2.85
C ARG A 293 -12.54 -9.00 -3.93
N LEU A 294 -11.27 -8.83 -3.59
CA LEU A 294 -10.18 -8.77 -4.58
C LEU A 294 -10.00 -10.09 -5.33
N ASP A 295 -10.22 -11.22 -4.66
CA ASP A 295 -10.11 -12.55 -5.25
C ASP A 295 -11.37 -12.96 -6.05
N GLY A 296 -12.45 -12.17 -5.97
CA GLY A 296 -13.71 -12.45 -6.66
C GLY A 296 -13.78 -11.85 -8.06
N ASP A 297 -14.63 -12.45 -8.91
CA ASP A 297 -14.85 -12.02 -10.29
C ASP A 297 -15.86 -10.86 -10.43
N ASP A 298 -16.64 -10.57 -9.39
CA ASP A 298 -17.65 -9.50 -9.42
C ASP A 298 -17.00 -8.13 -9.20
N LEU A 299 -16.82 -7.40 -10.31
CA LEU A 299 -16.24 -6.06 -10.30
C LEU A 299 -17.06 -5.06 -9.47
N ALA A 300 -18.39 -5.15 -9.51
CA ALA A 300 -19.25 -4.20 -8.79
C ALA A 300 -19.16 -4.41 -7.27
N GLU A 301 -19.13 -5.66 -6.82
CA GLU A 301 -18.94 -6.02 -5.42
C GLU A 301 -17.53 -5.66 -4.95
N ARG A 302 -16.50 -5.87 -5.78
CA ARG A 302 -15.12 -5.46 -5.47
C ARG A 302 -15.01 -3.96 -5.27
N VAL A 303 -15.51 -3.17 -6.23
CA VAL A 303 -15.52 -1.70 -6.16
C VAL A 303 -16.24 -1.21 -4.92
N ALA A 304 -17.38 -1.84 -4.57
CA ALA A 304 -18.16 -1.51 -3.39
C ALA A 304 -17.38 -1.74 -2.09
N ALA A 305 -16.84 -2.95 -1.92
CA ALA A 305 -16.16 -3.34 -0.70
C ALA A 305 -14.89 -2.53 -0.47
N ILE A 306 -14.08 -2.32 -1.53
CA ILE A 306 -12.84 -1.54 -1.43
C ILE A 306 -13.13 -0.07 -1.12
N SER A 307 -14.15 0.52 -1.78
CA SER A 307 -14.51 1.91 -1.52
C SER A 307 -15.04 2.10 -0.10
N ALA A 308 -15.90 1.19 0.39
CA ALA A 308 -16.38 1.22 1.76
C ALA A 308 -15.23 1.06 2.78
N ALA A 309 -14.29 0.14 2.52
CA ALA A 309 -13.13 -0.07 3.38
C ALA A 309 -12.22 1.17 3.45
N LYS A 310 -11.98 1.84 2.32
CA LYS A 310 -11.17 3.07 2.30
C LYS A 310 -11.86 4.23 3.03
N VAL A 311 -13.16 4.39 2.91
CA VAL A 311 -13.92 5.39 3.70
C VAL A 311 -13.81 5.06 5.19
N GLN A 312 -14.05 3.80 5.59
CA GLN A 312 -13.93 3.37 6.99
C GLN A 312 -12.51 3.57 7.53
N LEU A 313 -11.46 3.22 6.75
CA LEU A 313 -10.08 3.47 7.14
C LEU A 313 -9.82 4.95 7.41
N ASN A 314 -10.31 5.85 6.53
CA ASN A 314 -10.10 7.29 6.68
C ASN A 314 -10.74 7.83 7.96
N GLU A 315 -11.93 7.39 8.29
CA GLU A 315 -12.66 7.80 9.50
C GLU A 315 -12.04 7.20 10.75
N SER A 316 -11.94 5.89 10.82
CA SER A 316 -11.39 5.17 11.97
C SER A 316 -9.91 5.50 12.21
N GLY A 317 -9.11 5.52 11.14
CA GLY A 317 -7.69 5.83 11.23
C GLY A 317 -7.42 7.24 11.75
N ARG A 318 -8.20 8.23 11.28
CA ARG A 318 -8.14 9.59 11.83
C ARG A 318 -8.52 9.63 13.30
N TYR A 319 -9.63 8.97 13.67
CA TYR A 319 -10.08 8.95 15.06
C TYR A 319 -9.05 8.29 15.97
N VAL A 320 -8.64 7.07 15.68
CA VAL A 320 -7.70 6.28 16.52
C VAL A 320 -6.37 7.00 16.69
N THR A 321 -5.80 7.54 15.61
CA THR A 321 -4.51 8.23 15.68
C THR A 321 -4.58 9.53 16.46
N GLN A 322 -5.64 10.31 16.32
CA GLN A 322 -5.85 11.54 17.10
C GLN A 322 -6.09 11.24 18.57
N GLN A 323 -6.88 10.20 18.90
CA GLN A 323 -7.09 9.79 20.28
C GLN A 323 -5.80 9.27 20.91
N ALA A 324 -4.97 8.51 20.17
CA ALA A 324 -3.68 8.06 20.66
C ALA A 324 -2.79 9.25 21.07
N ILE A 325 -2.63 10.25 20.19
CA ILE A 325 -1.87 11.48 20.52
C ILE A 325 -2.45 12.15 21.77
N GLN A 326 -3.77 12.36 21.81
CA GLN A 326 -4.44 13.05 22.91
C GLN A 326 -4.23 12.32 24.24
N LEU A 327 -4.34 10.98 24.25
CA LEU A 327 -4.23 10.16 25.46
C LEU A 327 -2.79 10.03 25.98
N HIS A 328 -1.77 10.24 25.12
CA HIS A 328 -0.37 10.38 25.54
C HIS A 328 -0.03 11.78 26.08
N GLY A 329 -0.90 12.77 25.82
CA GLY A 329 -0.66 14.14 26.28
C GLY A 329 0.56 14.79 25.61
N GLY A 330 1.32 15.59 26.35
CA GLY A 330 2.46 16.34 25.81
C GLY A 330 3.50 15.50 25.08
N ILE A 331 3.79 14.29 25.55
CA ILE A 331 4.77 13.41 24.88
C ILE A 331 4.27 12.92 23.52
N GLY A 332 2.95 12.82 23.34
CA GLY A 332 2.35 12.36 22.08
C GLY A 332 2.57 13.29 20.88
N ILE A 333 2.91 14.57 21.12
CA ILE A 333 3.22 15.55 20.06
C ILE A 333 4.71 15.73 19.80
N THR A 334 5.57 15.05 20.58
CA THR A 334 7.03 15.11 20.40
C THR A 334 7.49 14.09 19.38
N ASP A 335 8.64 14.33 18.72
CA ASP A 335 9.26 13.34 17.84
C ASP A 335 9.98 12.20 18.61
N GLU A 336 10.07 12.29 19.93
CA GLU A 336 10.68 11.27 20.78
C GLU A 336 9.79 10.02 20.91
N HIS A 337 8.47 10.21 20.91
CA HIS A 337 7.50 9.13 21.05
C HIS A 337 7.02 8.63 19.69
N ASP A 338 6.90 7.31 19.54
CA ASP A 338 6.56 6.68 18.27
C ASP A 338 5.13 6.96 17.79
N VAL A 339 4.21 7.37 18.67
CA VAL A 339 2.81 7.64 18.32
C VAL A 339 2.67 8.63 17.15
N GLY A 340 3.58 9.63 17.08
CA GLY A 340 3.62 10.61 16.01
C GLY A 340 3.99 10.02 14.65
N LEU A 341 4.81 8.96 14.61
CA LEU A 341 5.17 8.26 13.37
C LEU A 341 3.95 7.52 12.79
N TYR A 342 3.21 6.83 13.63
CA TYR A 342 1.97 6.14 13.23
C TYR A 342 0.90 7.12 12.74
N PHE A 343 0.74 8.26 13.41
CA PHE A 343 -0.16 9.33 12.97
C PHE A 343 0.20 9.82 11.56
N LYS A 344 1.48 10.14 11.31
CA LYS A 344 1.96 10.61 10.01
C LYS A 344 1.75 9.55 8.92
N ARG A 345 2.02 8.26 9.24
CA ARG A 345 1.79 7.17 8.28
C ARG A 345 0.31 7.01 7.96
N MET A 346 -0.58 7.07 8.94
CA MET A 346 -2.02 7.01 8.69
C MET A 346 -2.50 8.16 7.81
N LEU A 347 -2.01 9.39 8.02
CA LEU A 347 -2.33 10.52 7.13
C LEU A 347 -1.91 10.27 5.68
N ALA A 348 -0.73 9.66 5.47
CA ALA A 348 -0.27 9.29 4.14
C ALA A 348 -1.17 8.19 3.53
N LEU A 349 -1.52 7.14 4.28
CA LEU A 349 -2.41 6.08 3.82
C LEU A 349 -3.81 6.59 3.47
N ASN A 350 -4.32 7.56 4.20
CA ASN A 350 -5.64 8.16 3.93
C ASN A 350 -5.71 8.80 2.54
N ALA A 351 -4.61 9.36 2.04
CA ALA A 351 -4.54 9.94 0.70
C ALA A 351 -4.06 8.96 -0.39
N THR A 352 -3.44 7.84 0.00
CA THR A 352 -2.87 6.88 -0.96
C THR A 352 -3.97 6.03 -1.59
N PHE A 353 -3.93 5.88 -2.92
CA PHE A 353 -4.93 5.14 -3.74
C PHE A 353 -6.37 5.64 -3.60
N GLY A 354 -6.57 6.92 -3.33
CA GLY A 354 -7.86 7.57 -3.15
C GLY A 354 -8.14 7.94 -1.69
N ASP A 355 -8.67 9.14 -1.48
CA ASP A 355 -9.15 9.61 -0.18
C ASP A 355 -10.63 9.21 0.06
N ALA A 356 -11.17 9.59 1.22
CA ALA A 356 -12.55 9.26 1.59
C ALA A 356 -13.57 9.83 0.57
N GLU A 357 -13.34 11.04 0.07
CA GLU A 357 -14.24 11.73 -0.84
C GLU A 357 -14.29 11.01 -2.21
N HIS A 358 -13.11 10.65 -2.74
CA HIS A 358 -13.00 9.86 -3.96
C HIS A 358 -13.73 8.50 -3.81
N HIS A 359 -13.48 7.77 -2.74
CA HIS A 359 -14.07 6.46 -2.55
C HIS A 359 -15.58 6.53 -2.24
N LEU A 360 -16.06 7.57 -1.57
CA LEU A 360 -17.47 7.80 -1.36
C LEU A 360 -18.18 8.07 -2.70
N ALA A 361 -17.61 8.93 -3.55
CA ALA A 361 -18.13 9.19 -4.90
C ALA A 361 -18.12 7.92 -5.75
N ARG A 362 -17.03 7.14 -5.71
CA ARG A 362 -16.92 5.86 -6.41
C ARG A 362 -17.95 4.83 -5.92
N PHE A 363 -18.22 4.78 -4.63
CA PHE A 363 -19.27 3.92 -4.07
C PHE A 363 -20.66 4.35 -4.54
N ALA A 364 -20.94 5.66 -4.53
CA ALA A 364 -22.24 6.22 -4.91
C ALA A 364 -22.53 6.13 -6.42
N SER A 365 -21.51 6.04 -7.28
CA SER A 365 -21.67 5.93 -8.73
C SER A 365 -22.16 4.56 -9.21
N ARG A 366 -22.37 3.59 -8.32
CA ARG A 366 -22.86 2.26 -8.68
C ARG A 366 -24.33 2.30 -9.12
N PRO A 367 -24.75 1.41 -10.06
CA PRO A 367 -26.11 1.40 -10.60
C PRO A 367 -27.21 1.32 -9.53
N ALA A 368 -26.94 0.70 -8.38
CA ALA A 368 -27.88 0.62 -7.26
C ALA A 368 -28.26 1.99 -6.64
N PHE A 369 -27.45 3.04 -6.89
CA PHE A 369 -27.66 4.40 -6.38
C PHE A 369 -27.83 5.43 -7.51
N ALA A 370 -27.68 5.04 -8.79
CA ALA A 370 -27.98 5.86 -9.95
C ALA A 370 -29.51 5.84 -10.15
N GLY A 371 -30.22 6.77 -9.43
CA GLY A 371 -31.64 6.99 -9.58
C GLY A 371 -31.98 7.84 -10.79
#